data_647b8c1c4ef5d7fed1df3452761057b8
#
_entry.id   647b8c1c4ef5d7fed1df3452761057b8
#
_cell.length_a   1.000
_cell.length_b   1.000
_cell.length_c   1.000
_cell.angle_alpha   90.00
_cell.angle_beta   90.00
_cell.angle_gamma   90.00
#
_symmetry.space_group_name_H-M   'P 1'
#
loop_
_entity.id
_entity.type
_entity.pdbx_description
1 polymer ?
#
loop_
_entity_poly.entity_id
_entity_poly.type
_entity_poly.pdbx_seq_one_letter_code
_entity_poly.pdbx_strand_id
1 'polypeptide(L)'
;FTVRPPAARREKPRIAAFTSARIPKILALKPDLAIGFSDLQADIARELIAHGIEVWISNHRTVGGIVAYVRRLGAMVGAAQRADEYAGLLEQGLERLAAAAAAFPRRPRVYFEEWDEPMISGIGWVSELIGIAGGTDVFPERAACSLAKDRIIADGSEVVQRQPDVIL
;
A
#
# COMPACT_ATOMS: atom_id res chain seq x y z
N PHE A 1 -2.82 -13.56 -5.56
CA PHE A 1 -2.66 -12.76 -4.35
C PHE A 1 -2.06 -13.62 -3.23
N THR A 2 -1.06 -13.09 -2.56
CA THR A 2 -0.46 -13.73 -1.39
C THR A 2 -1.28 -13.37 -0.16
N VAL A 3 -1.87 -14.36 0.50
CA VAL A 3 -2.58 -14.20 1.76
C VAL A 3 -1.72 -14.73 2.90
N ARG A 4 -1.52 -13.93 3.93
CA ARG A 4 -0.78 -14.32 5.12
C ARG A 4 -1.64 -14.14 6.38
N PRO A 5 -1.58 -15.08 7.32
CA PRO A 5 -0.85 -16.36 7.26
C PRO A 5 -1.43 -17.30 6.18
N PRO A 6 -0.66 -18.27 5.65
CA PRO A 6 -1.14 -19.18 4.60
C PRO A 6 -2.41 -19.95 4.95
N ALA A 7 -2.64 -20.21 6.24
CA ALA A 7 -3.85 -20.84 6.75
C ALA A 7 -5.11 -20.03 6.39
N ALA A 8 -5.07 -18.72 6.47
CA ALA A 8 -6.20 -17.85 6.16
C ALA A 8 -6.74 -18.05 4.74
N ARG A 9 -5.85 -18.35 3.76
CA ARG A 9 -6.26 -18.64 2.38
C ARG A 9 -7.14 -19.89 2.26
N ARG A 10 -6.90 -20.88 3.12
CA ARG A 10 -7.64 -22.16 3.12
C ARG A 10 -8.90 -22.11 3.96
N GLU A 11 -8.83 -21.40 5.09
CA GLU A 11 -9.86 -21.42 6.14
C GLU A 11 -10.90 -20.31 5.98
N LYS A 12 -10.57 -19.21 5.30
CA LYS A 12 -11.47 -18.07 5.17
C LYS A 12 -12.08 -18.01 3.78
N PRO A 13 -13.39 -17.73 3.68
CA PRO A 13 -14.08 -17.62 2.38
C PRO A 13 -13.53 -16.41 1.61
N ARG A 14 -13.37 -16.57 0.30
CA ARG A 14 -13.02 -15.46 -0.59
C ARG A 14 -14.30 -14.68 -0.93
N ILE A 15 -14.34 -13.42 -0.50
CA ILE A 15 -15.49 -12.52 -0.63
C ILE A 15 -15.28 -11.39 -1.63
N ALA A 16 -14.03 -11.01 -1.89
CA ALA A 16 -13.69 -9.88 -2.72
C ALA A 16 -12.40 -10.12 -3.50
N ALA A 17 -12.22 -9.33 -4.54
CA ALA A 17 -10.95 -9.08 -5.22
C ALA A 17 -10.57 -7.59 -5.03
N PHE A 18 -9.58 -7.11 -5.78
CA PHE A 18 -9.05 -5.74 -5.61
C PHE A 18 -10.13 -4.65 -5.75
N THR A 19 -10.92 -4.70 -6.84
CA THR A 19 -11.95 -3.69 -7.16
C THR A 19 -13.35 -4.27 -7.25
N SER A 20 -13.57 -5.52 -6.84
CA SER A 20 -14.88 -6.18 -6.90
C SER A 20 -15.17 -6.95 -5.63
N ALA A 21 -16.44 -7.00 -5.23
CA ALA A 21 -16.90 -7.75 -4.08
C ALA A 21 -18.14 -8.58 -4.42
N ARG A 22 -18.30 -9.68 -3.70
CA ARG A 22 -19.50 -10.53 -3.79
C ARG A 22 -20.42 -10.19 -2.61
N ILE A 23 -21.17 -9.10 -2.75
CA ILE A 23 -22.04 -8.57 -1.69
C ILE A 23 -22.89 -9.65 -1.04
N PRO A 24 -23.62 -10.53 -1.76
CA PRO A 24 -24.42 -11.58 -1.12
C PRO A 24 -23.59 -12.52 -0.23
N LYS A 25 -22.33 -12.79 -0.60
CA LYS A 25 -21.45 -13.61 0.24
C LYS A 25 -20.99 -12.86 1.50
N ILE A 26 -20.76 -11.56 1.39
CA ILE A 26 -20.41 -10.72 2.55
C ILE A 26 -21.59 -10.70 3.52
N LEU A 27 -22.80 -10.44 3.04
CA LEU A 27 -24.01 -10.40 3.85
C LEU A 27 -24.30 -11.75 4.54
N ALA A 28 -24.05 -12.85 3.85
CA ALA A 28 -24.23 -14.20 4.42
C ALA A 28 -23.29 -14.49 5.61
N LEU A 29 -22.15 -13.79 5.69
CA LEU A 29 -21.23 -13.91 6.82
C LEU A 29 -21.66 -13.08 8.04
N LYS A 30 -22.66 -12.19 7.89
CA LYS A 30 -23.17 -11.29 8.94
C LYS A 30 -22.03 -10.56 9.68
N PRO A 31 -21.16 -9.83 8.96
CA PRO A 31 -20.03 -9.15 9.60
C PRO A 31 -20.52 -7.97 10.44
N ASP A 32 -19.85 -7.72 11.58
CA ASP A 32 -20.04 -6.50 12.38
C ASP A 32 -19.33 -5.31 11.75
N LEU A 33 -18.26 -5.57 10.98
CA LEU A 33 -17.45 -4.56 10.34
C LEU A 33 -16.88 -5.09 9.01
N ALA A 34 -16.97 -4.29 7.97
CA ALA A 34 -16.24 -4.48 6.72
C ALA A 34 -15.08 -3.48 6.63
N ILE A 35 -13.88 -4.00 6.36
CA ILE A 35 -12.68 -3.17 6.20
C ILE A 35 -12.24 -3.21 4.75
N GLY A 36 -12.06 -2.05 4.17
CA GLY A 36 -11.57 -1.88 2.82
C GLY A 36 -10.41 -0.88 2.75
N PHE A 37 -9.94 -0.65 1.55
CA PHE A 37 -8.86 0.30 1.31
C PHE A 37 -9.14 1.10 0.04
N SER A 38 -8.65 2.36 0.02
CA SER A 38 -8.69 3.21 -1.16
C SER A 38 -10.10 3.61 -1.62
N ASP A 39 -10.16 4.74 -2.26
CA ASP A 39 -11.29 5.30 -3.01
C ASP A 39 -11.78 4.36 -4.14
N LEU A 40 -10.91 3.46 -4.65
CA LEU A 40 -11.28 2.43 -5.62
C LEU A 40 -12.39 1.48 -5.14
N GLN A 41 -12.62 1.39 -3.83
CA GLN A 41 -13.68 0.58 -3.23
C GLN A 41 -14.89 1.40 -2.75
N ALA A 42 -15.01 2.66 -3.15
CA ALA A 42 -16.09 3.54 -2.70
C ALA A 42 -17.50 3.00 -3.03
N ASP A 43 -17.69 2.43 -4.21
CA ASP A 43 -18.98 1.85 -4.60
C ASP A 43 -19.33 0.60 -3.78
N ILE A 44 -18.33 -0.24 -3.49
CA ILE A 44 -18.50 -1.41 -2.61
C ILE A 44 -18.88 -0.95 -1.20
N ALA A 45 -18.20 0.07 -0.67
CA ALA A 45 -18.51 0.65 0.63
C ALA A 45 -19.94 1.19 0.69
N ARG A 46 -20.36 1.95 -0.33
CA ARG A 46 -21.71 2.49 -0.43
C ARG A 46 -22.77 1.38 -0.40
N GLU A 47 -22.54 0.31 -1.14
CA GLU A 47 -23.47 -0.83 -1.18
C GLU A 47 -23.56 -1.55 0.17
N LEU A 48 -22.43 -1.79 0.85
CA LEU A 48 -22.40 -2.39 2.18
C LEU A 48 -23.11 -1.53 3.22
N ILE A 49 -22.89 -0.22 3.20
CA ILE A 49 -23.58 0.75 4.08
C ILE A 49 -25.10 0.71 3.84
N ALA A 50 -25.56 0.64 2.59
CA ALA A 50 -26.97 0.52 2.27
C ALA A 50 -27.61 -0.76 2.82
N HIS A 51 -26.82 -1.80 3.07
CA HIS A 51 -27.24 -3.03 3.72
C HIS A 51 -27.03 -3.03 5.26
N GLY A 52 -26.72 -1.87 5.84
CA GLY A 52 -26.58 -1.73 7.30
C GLY A 52 -25.27 -2.27 7.89
N ILE A 53 -24.26 -2.49 7.06
CA ILE A 53 -22.93 -2.93 7.51
C ILE A 53 -22.09 -1.71 7.88
N GLU A 54 -21.46 -1.73 9.05
CA GLU A 54 -20.41 -0.77 9.39
C GLU A 54 -19.20 -0.94 8.46
N VAL A 55 -18.70 0.17 7.88
CA VAL A 55 -17.62 0.12 6.91
C VAL A 55 -16.50 1.08 7.27
N TRP A 56 -15.28 0.59 7.29
CA TRP A 56 -14.09 1.40 7.42
C TRP A 56 -13.20 1.30 6.19
N ILE A 57 -13.08 2.39 5.42
CA ILE A 57 -12.15 2.49 4.29
C ILE A 57 -10.90 3.24 4.73
N SER A 58 -9.76 2.58 4.68
CA SER A 58 -8.46 3.19 4.92
C SER A 58 -7.86 3.71 3.62
N ASN A 59 -7.64 5.01 3.54
CA ASN A 59 -7.11 5.68 2.36
C ASN A 59 -5.73 6.30 2.63
N HIS A 60 -4.82 5.52 3.21
CA HIS A 60 -3.45 5.96 3.47
C HIS A 60 -2.62 5.95 2.18
N ARG A 61 -1.72 6.93 2.03
CA ARG A 61 -0.87 7.12 0.85
C ARG A 61 0.60 7.33 1.22
N THR A 62 0.93 7.28 2.51
CA THR A 62 2.26 7.55 3.04
C THR A 62 2.74 6.40 3.91
N VAL A 63 4.04 6.28 4.10
CA VAL A 63 4.64 5.29 5.02
C VAL A 63 4.13 5.50 6.45
N GLY A 64 4.08 6.75 6.94
CA GLY A 64 3.51 7.06 8.23
C GLY A 64 2.02 6.71 8.34
N GLY A 65 1.26 6.91 7.25
CA GLY A 65 -0.14 6.50 7.16
C GLY A 65 -0.33 4.98 7.28
N ILE A 66 0.58 4.18 6.70
CA ILE A 66 0.58 2.72 6.82
C ILE A 66 0.83 2.31 8.28
N VAL A 67 1.80 2.89 8.95
CA VAL A 67 2.10 2.60 10.36
C VAL A 67 0.91 2.99 11.27
N ALA A 68 0.32 4.17 11.04
CA ALA A 68 -0.87 4.60 11.75
C ALA A 68 -2.08 3.67 11.50
N TYR A 69 -2.21 3.13 10.29
CA TYR A 69 -3.23 2.14 9.96
C TYR A 69 -3.07 0.87 10.79
N VAL A 70 -1.85 0.35 10.95
CA VAL A 70 -1.57 -0.83 11.80
C VAL A 70 -2.08 -0.61 13.22
N ARG A 71 -1.78 0.55 13.83
CA ARG A 71 -2.23 0.90 15.17
C ARG A 71 -3.76 0.98 15.28
N ARG A 72 -4.40 1.68 14.33
CA ARG A 72 -5.87 1.83 14.30
C ARG A 72 -6.56 0.49 14.14
N LEU A 73 -6.09 -0.34 13.20
CA LEU A 73 -6.64 -1.68 12.98
C LEU A 73 -6.52 -2.53 14.25
N GLY A 74 -5.35 -2.53 14.90
CA GLY A 74 -5.15 -3.26 16.15
C GLY A 74 -6.10 -2.82 17.25
N ALA A 75 -6.33 -1.51 17.39
CA ALA A 75 -7.29 -0.97 18.36
C ALA A 75 -8.73 -1.45 18.07
N MET A 76 -9.14 -1.45 16.81
CA MET A 76 -10.49 -1.87 16.38
C MET A 76 -10.76 -3.36 16.63
N VAL A 77 -9.74 -4.22 16.54
CA VAL A 77 -9.90 -5.68 16.73
C VAL A 77 -9.46 -6.17 18.12
N GLY A 78 -9.28 -5.26 19.10
CA GLY A 78 -8.89 -5.62 20.45
C GLY A 78 -7.43 -6.06 20.61
N ALA A 79 -6.55 -5.73 19.69
CA ALA A 79 -5.12 -6.09 19.67
C ALA A 79 -4.21 -4.85 19.72
N ALA A 80 -4.62 -3.78 20.43
CA ALA A 80 -3.95 -2.48 20.44
C ALA A 80 -2.48 -2.56 20.84
N GLN A 81 -2.16 -3.26 21.94
CA GLN A 81 -0.78 -3.40 22.41
C GLN A 81 0.11 -4.09 21.36
N ARG A 82 -0.34 -5.21 20.81
CA ARG A 82 0.40 -5.96 19.80
C ARG A 82 0.62 -5.14 18.53
N ALA A 83 -0.37 -4.33 18.12
CA ALA A 83 -0.28 -3.46 16.99
C ALA A 83 0.71 -2.32 17.21
N ASP A 84 0.74 -1.76 18.43
CA ASP A 84 1.69 -0.69 18.78
C ASP A 84 3.14 -1.22 18.80
N GLU A 85 3.36 -2.37 19.41
CA GLU A 85 4.66 -3.05 19.40
C GLU A 85 5.14 -3.30 17.96
N TYR A 86 4.27 -3.82 17.09
CA TYR A 86 4.60 -4.07 15.69
C TYR A 86 4.86 -2.78 14.91
N ALA A 87 4.05 -1.75 15.10
CA ALA A 87 4.24 -0.44 14.49
C ALA A 87 5.58 0.19 14.94
N GLY A 88 5.93 0.08 16.24
CA GLY A 88 7.23 0.52 16.74
C GLY A 88 8.42 -0.20 16.11
N LEU A 89 8.31 -1.52 15.87
CA LEU A 89 9.33 -2.27 15.14
C LEU A 89 9.52 -1.79 13.69
N LEU A 90 8.41 -1.44 13.01
CA LEU A 90 8.46 -0.87 11.66
C LEU A 90 9.15 0.49 11.66
N GLU A 91 8.77 1.39 12.59
CA GLU A 91 9.38 2.73 12.73
C GLU A 91 10.89 2.62 12.99
N GLN A 92 11.30 1.80 13.95
CA GLN A 92 12.72 1.56 14.24
C GLN A 92 13.46 0.97 13.03
N GLY A 93 12.79 0.10 12.23
CA GLY A 93 13.34 -0.42 11.00
C GLY A 93 13.64 0.69 9.99
N LEU A 94 12.69 1.60 9.79
CA LEU A 94 12.82 2.75 8.89
C LEU A 94 13.92 3.71 9.38
N GLU A 95 14.00 3.98 10.68
CA GLU A 95 15.04 4.83 11.27
C GLU A 95 16.44 4.24 11.05
N ARG A 96 16.61 2.92 11.28
CA ARG A 96 17.88 2.24 11.00
C ARG A 96 18.28 2.32 9.54
N LEU A 97 17.33 2.15 8.61
CA LEU A 97 17.59 2.30 7.17
C LEU A 97 18.01 3.73 6.83
N ALA A 98 17.30 4.72 7.34
CA ALA A 98 17.64 6.14 7.13
C ALA A 98 19.02 6.48 7.68
N ALA A 99 19.36 5.97 8.87
CA ALA A 99 20.69 6.17 9.46
C ALA A 99 21.81 5.52 8.63
N ALA A 100 21.59 4.30 8.13
CA ALA A 100 22.55 3.65 7.25
C ALA A 100 22.71 4.39 5.91
N ALA A 101 21.61 4.87 5.36
CA ALA A 101 21.59 5.63 4.11
C ALA A 101 22.30 7.00 4.20
N ALA A 102 22.34 7.59 5.39
CA ALA A 102 23.06 8.85 5.63
C ALA A 102 24.58 8.76 5.38
N ALA A 103 25.14 7.54 5.41
CA ALA A 103 26.54 7.29 5.09
C ALA A 103 26.85 7.18 3.59
N PHE A 104 25.85 7.21 2.72
CA PHE A 104 26.07 7.12 1.28
C PHE A 104 26.77 8.37 0.75
N PRO A 105 27.81 8.22 -0.09
CA PRO A 105 28.53 9.36 -0.66
C PRO A 105 27.69 10.19 -1.64
N ARG A 106 26.68 9.56 -2.23
CA ARG A 106 25.67 10.19 -3.09
C ARG A 106 24.36 9.43 -3.00
N ARG A 107 23.26 10.07 -3.37
CA ARG A 107 21.95 9.45 -3.48
C ARG A 107 21.81 8.82 -4.88
N PRO A 108 21.70 7.49 -5.01
CA PRO A 108 21.45 6.85 -6.29
C PRO A 108 20.09 7.27 -6.85
N ARG A 109 20.02 7.39 -8.16
CA ARG A 109 18.77 7.61 -8.90
C ARG A 109 18.08 6.27 -9.06
N VAL A 110 16.82 6.15 -8.62
CA VAL A 110 16.11 4.87 -8.55
C VAL A 110 14.87 4.92 -9.43
N TYR A 111 14.73 3.96 -10.31
CA TYR A 111 13.49 3.62 -10.97
C TYR A 111 12.88 2.39 -10.26
N PHE A 112 11.66 2.52 -9.75
CA PHE A 112 10.88 1.40 -9.25
C PHE A 112 9.78 1.05 -10.28
N GLU A 113 9.81 -0.18 -10.78
CA GLU A 113 8.82 -0.71 -11.70
C GLU A 113 7.76 -1.51 -10.95
N GLU A 114 6.58 -0.91 -10.74
CA GLU A 114 5.46 -1.57 -10.07
C GLU A 114 4.84 -2.65 -10.95
N TRP A 115 4.89 -2.46 -12.26
CA TRP A 115 4.37 -3.37 -13.29
C TRP A 115 5.09 -3.14 -14.61
N ASP A 116 5.27 -4.21 -15.39
CA ASP A 116 6.08 -4.23 -16.61
C ASP A 116 5.31 -3.93 -17.90
N GLU A 117 4.07 -4.39 -18.03
CA GLU A 117 3.28 -4.20 -19.26
C GLU A 117 1.81 -3.87 -18.94
N PRO A 118 1.42 -2.59 -19.04
CA PRO A 118 2.27 -1.41 -19.33
C PRO A 118 3.21 -1.10 -18.18
N MET A 119 4.36 -0.47 -18.47
CA MET A 119 5.28 0.00 -17.44
C MET A 119 4.58 0.99 -16.50
N ILE A 120 4.61 0.74 -15.20
CA ILE A 120 3.99 1.58 -14.18
C ILE A 120 5.03 1.92 -13.11
N SER A 121 5.27 3.20 -12.88
CA SER A 121 6.18 3.66 -11.82
C SER A 121 5.59 3.48 -10.42
N GLY A 122 6.45 3.56 -9.39
CA GLY A 122 6.06 3.42 -7.99
C GLY A 122 5.04 4.44 -7.51
N ILE A 123 4.22 4.05 -6.56
CA ILE A 123 3.25 4.91 -5.86
C ILE A 123 3.93 5.70 -4.73
N GLY A 124 3.28 6.73 -4.19
CA GLY A 124 3.83 7.69 -3.23
C GLY A 124 4.61 7.09 -2.06
N TRP A 125 4.05 6.09 -1.36
CA TRP A 125 4.75 5.45 -0.25
C TRP A 125 6.00 4.65 -0.69
N VAL A 126 6.06 4.18 -1.95
CA VAL A 126 7.28 3.56 -2.52
C VAL A 126 8.33 4.65 -2.75
N SER A 127 7.95 5.80 -3.31
CA SER A 127 8.83 6.95 -3.47
C SER A 127 9.38 7.45 -2.13
N GLU A 128 8.56 7.48 -1.07
CA GLU A 128 9.01 7.76 0.30
C GLU A 128 10.04 6.74 0.79
N LEU A 129 9.81 5.43 0.57
CA LEU A 129 10.74 4.37 0.95
C LEU A 129 12.08 4.48 0.21
N ILE A 130 12.06 4.81 -1.08
CA ILE A 130 13.29 5.11 -1.84
C ILE A 130 14.05 6.25 -1.16
N GLY A 131 13.35 7.32 -0.78
CA GLY A 131 13.92 8.45 -0.06
C GLY A 131 14.54 8.06 1.29
N ILE A 132 13.84 7.27 2.10
CA ILE A 132 14.30 6.75 3.39
C ILE A 132 15.54 5.86 3.21
N ALA A 133 15.57 5.04 2.17
CA ALA A 133 16.70 4.20 1.81
C ALA A 133 17.88 4.96 1.18
N GLY A 134 17.81 6.29 1.12
CA GLY A 134 18.89 7.14 0.61
C GLY A 134 18.92 7.31 -0.90
N GLY A 135 17.91 6.81 -1.62
CA GLY A 135 17.78 7.01 -3.06
C GLY A 135 17.05 8.31 -3.43
N THR A 136 16.96 8.54 -4.73
CA THR A 136 16.14 9.58 -5.35
C THR A 136 15.27 8.91 -6.40
N ASP A 137 13.95 8.93 -6.20
CA ASP A 137 13.00 8.44 -7.20
C ASP A 137 13.13 9.28 -8.48
N VAL A 138 13.18 8.62 -9.63
CA VAL A 138 13.29 9.32 -10.92
C VAL A 138 11.93 9.72 -11.50
N PHE A 139 10.81 9.27 -10.87
CA PHE A 139 9.45 9.63 -11.26
C PHE A 139 8.61 10.19 -10.11
N PRO A 140 9.13 11.15 -9.30
CA PRO A 140 8.43 11.62 -8.11
C PRO A 140 7.10 12.31 -8.43
N GLU A 141 6.98 12.94 -9.60
CA GLU A 141 5.74 13.57 -10.06
C GLU A 141 4.63 12.55 -10.35
N ARG A 142 4.99 11.36 -10.85
CA ARG A 142 4.04 10.26 -11.07
C ARG A 142 3.66 9.58 -9.76
N ALA A 143 4.60 9.45 -8.84
CA ALA A 143 4.36 8.87 -7.52
C ALA A 143 3.26 9.61 -6.72
N ALA A 144 3.06 10.90 -6.98
CA ALA A 144 1.97 11.69 -6.41
C ALA A 144 0.56 11.23 -6.89
N CYS A 145 0.48 10.52 -8.02
CA CYS A 145 -0.78 10.00 -8.55
C CYS A 145 -1.20 8.72 -7.84
N SER A 146 -2.43 8.68 -7.33
CA SER A 146 -2.95 7.52 -6.59
C SER A 146 -3.31 6.34 -7.48
N LEU A 147 -3.72 6.58 -8.73
CA LEU A 147 -4.17 5.54 -9.64
C LEU A 147 -3.02 5.04 -10.52
N ALA A 148 -2.92 3.72 -10.69
CA ALA A 148 -1.91 3.09 -11.53
C ALA A 148 -1.92 3.60 -12.98
N LYS A 149 -3.12 3.82 -13.55
CA LYS A 149 -3.27 4.36 -14.92
C LYS A 149 -2.60 5.72 -15.13
N ASP A 150 -2.50 6.54 -14.07
CA ASP A 150 -1.92 7.88 -14.11
C ASP A 150 -0.39 7.84 -13.89
N ARG A 151 0.16 6.65 -13.60
CA ARG A 151 1.57 6.38 -13.41
C ARG A 151 2.19 5.54 -14.53
N ILE A 152 1.42 5.30 -15.60
CA ILE A 152 1.91 4.56 -16.79
C ILE A 152 3.01 5.37 -17.48
N ILE A 153 4.10 4.70 -17.80
CA ILE A 153 5.18 5.17 -18.65
C ILE A 153 4.93 4.62 -20.05
N ALA A 154 4.46 5.49 -20.93
CA ALA A 154 4.04 5.07 -22.28
C ALA A 154 5.22 4.70 -23.19
N ASP A 155 6.41 5.24 -22.92
CA ASP A 155 7.64 5.02 -23.69
C ASP A 155 8.82 4.76 -22.75
N GLY A 156 9.40 3.57 -22.86
CA GLY A 156 10.58 3.15 -22.07
C GLY A 156 11.81 4.05 -22.27
N SER A 157 11.86 4.81 -23.38
CA SER A 157 12.92 5.80 -23.60
C SER A 157 12.92 6.88 -22.51
N GLU A 158 11.77 7.18 -21.89
CA GLU A 158 11.68 8.12 -20.76
C GLU A 158 12.49 7.62 -19.55
N VAL A 159 12.47 6.31 -19.27
CA VAL A 159 13.28 5.72 -18.20
C VAL A 159 14.77 5.92 -18.50
N VAL A 160 15.18 5.64 -19.77
CA VAL A 160 16.58 5.82 -20.18
C VAL A 160 17.01 7.28 -20.10
N GLN A 161 16.16 8.23 -20.51
CA GLN A 161 16.45 9.67 -20.41
C GLN A 161 16.62 10.12 -18.96
N ARG A 162 15.91 9.51 -18.03
CA ARG A 162 16.04 9.81 -16.59
C ARG A 162 17.26 9.19 -15.94
N GLN A 163 18.01 8.35 -16.66
CA GLN A 163 19.28 7.78 -16.24
C GLN A 163 19.25 7.24 -14.79
N PRO A 164 18.43 6.23 -14.45
CA PRO A 164 18.49 5.62 -13.14
C PRO A 164 19.84 4.89 -12.95
N ASP A 165 20.38 4.95 -11.74
CA ASP A 165 21.52 4.13 -11.31
C ASP A 165 21.07 2.72 -10.93
N VAL A 166 19.80 2.58 -10.49
CA VAL A 166 19.20 1.33 -9.98
C VAL A 166 17.79 1.21 -10.53
N ILE A 167 17.45 -0.01 -10.94
CA ILE A 167 16.08 -0.44 -11.31
C ILE A 167 15.65 -1.54 -10.34
N LEU A 168 14.47 -1.41 -9.75
CA LEU A 168 13.87 -2.33 -8.76
C LEU A 168 12.54 -2.86 -9.27
#